data_36511cedff9b7c4dc1297d56dc57dd6a
#
_entry.id   36511cedff9b7c4dc1297d56dc57dd6a
#
_cell.length_a   1.000
_cell.length_b   1.000
_cell.length_c   1.000
_cell.angle_alpha   90.00
_cell.angle_beta   90.00
_cell.angle_gamma   90.00
#
_symmetry.space_group_name_H-M   'P 1'
#
loop_
_entity.id
_entity.type
_entity.pdbx_description
1 polymer ?
#
loop_
_entity_poly.entity_id
_entity_poly.type
_entity_poly.pdbx_seq_one_letter_code
_entity_poly.pdbx_strand_id
1 'polypeptide(L)'
;MQKVLDFLKEAGTYYLATMDGDQPRVRPFGTAHIFEGKLYIQTGKVKPTSKQIAANPKVEICAFKDGTWLRLCGKLVEDDRVEARKSMLDAYPELRNMYDENDGNTQVFYFKNATATFSSFTSTPEIITF
;
A
#
# COMPACT_ATOMS: atom_id res chain seq x y z
N MET A 1 4.00 12.47 4.08
CA MET A 1 4.03 11.25 3.23
C MET A 1 5.33 10.47 3.37
N GLN A 2 6.47 11.15 3.40
CA GLN A 2 7.76 10.48 3.58
C GLN A 2 7.84 9.69 4.89
N LYS A 3 7.32 10.24 5.99
CA LYS A 3 7.29 9.55 7.29
C LYS A 3 6.47 8.26 7.21
N VAL A 4 5.38 8.25 6.45
CA VAL A 4 4.55 7.06 6.25
C VAL A 4 5.35 6.00 5.48
N LEU A 5 6.01 6.37 4.39
CA LEU A 5 6.86 5.46 3.62
C LEU A 5 7.95 4.86 4.50
N ASP A 6 8.66 5.71 5.24
CA ASP A 6 9.76 5.26 6.09
C ASP A 6 9.28 4.25 7.14
N PHE A 7 8.14 4.51 7.76
CA PHE A 7 7.55 3.60 8.75
C PHE A 7 7.19 2.25 8.12
N LEU A 8 6.55 2.25 6.95
CA LEU A 8 6.18 1.01 6.26
C LEU A 8 7.43 0.20 5.87
N LYS A 9 8.47 0.85 5.39
CA LYS A 9 9.73 0.18 5.03
C LYS A 9 10.45 -0.38 6.25
N GLU A 10 10.49 0.36 7.34
CA GLU A 10 11.14 -0.08 8.59
C GLU A 10 10.37 -1.23 9.24
N ALA A 11 9.03 -1.21 9.20
CA ALA A 11 8.21 -2.32 9.67
C ALA A 11 8.38 -3.57 8.81
N GLY A 12 8.70 -3.41 7.53
CA GLY A 12 8.91 -4.50 6.58
C GLY A 12 7.61 -5.07 6.05
N THR A 13 6.80 -5.66 6.91
CA THR A 13 5.48 -6.19 6.58
C THR A 13 4.42 -5.28 7.17
N TYR A 14 3.42 -4.95 6.37
CA TYR A 14 2.19 -4.30 6.83
C TYR A 14 0.99 -5.13 6.38
N TYR A 15 -0.18 -4.81 6.90
CA TYR A 15 -1.41 -5.55 6.60
C TYR A 15 -2.40 -4.63 5.92
N LEU A 16 -2.91 -5.06 4.77
CA LEU A 16 -3.87 -4.32 3.97
C LEU A 16 -5.26 -4.92 4.16
N ALA A 17 -6.21 -4.11 4.59
CA ALA A 17 -7.61 -4.49 4.69
C ALA A 17 -8.38 -3.96 3.48
N THR A 18 -9.20 -4.83 2.90
CA THR A 18 -10.12 -4.53 1.80
C THR A 18 -11.51 -5.08 2.13
N MET A 19 -12.50 -4.68 1.35
CA MET A 19 -13.85 -5.25 1.46
C MET A 19 -14.10 -6.26 0.33
N ASP A 20 -14.69 -7.38 0.70
CA ASP A 20 -15.18 -8.41 -0.20
C ASP A 20 -16.70 -8.51 0.01
N GLY A 21 -17.47 -7.68 -0.70
CA GLY A 21 -18.85 -7.42 -0.37
C GLY A 21 -18.97 -6.77 1.00
N ASP A 22 -19.60 -7.44 1.95
CA ASP A 22 -19.72 -7.01 3.34
C ASP A 22 -18.69 -7.67 4.27
N GLN A 23 -17.78 -8.51 3.73
CA GLN A 23 -16.76 -9.21 4.51
C GLN A 23 -15.43 -8.46 4.44
N PRO A 24 -14.89 -7.98 5.57
CA PRO A 24 -13.51 -7.47 5.60
C PRO A 24 -12.51 -8.60 5.32
N ARG A 25 -11.51 -8.29 4.52
CA ARG A 25 -10.38 -9.19 4.24
C ARG A 25 -9.09 -8.47 4.59
N VAL A 26 -8.12 -9.21 5.13
CA VAL A 26 -6.82 -8.67 5.47
C VAL A 26 -5.72 -9.65 5.04
N ARG A 27 -4.59 -9.11 4.57
CA ARG A 27 -3.44 -9.91 4.15
C ARG A 27 -2.15 -9.10 4.29
N PRO A 28 -0.99 -9.78 4.39
CA PRO A 28 0.29 -9.10 4.46
C PRO A 28 0.69 -8.53 3.10
N PHE A 29 1.31 -7.36 3.13
CA PHE A 29 1.94 -6.67 2.02
C PHE A 29 3.35 -6.25 2.42
N GLY A 30 4.24 -6.04 1.45
CA GLY A 30 5.63 -5.67 1.75
C GLY A 30 6.18 -4.54 0.87
N THR A 31 5.39 -3.98 -0.05
CA THR A 31 5.88 -2.95 -0.96
C THR A 31 5.31 -1.58 -0.61
N ALA A 32 6.16 -0.56 -0.67
CA ALA A 32 5.74 0.83 -0.58
C ALA A 32 6.79 1.69 -1.27
N HIS A 33 6.37 2.64 -2.10
CA HIS A 33 7.26 3.45 -2.92
C HIS A 33 6.61 4.79 -3.23
N ILE A 34 7.39 5.87 -3.19
CA ILE A 34 6.92 7.18 -3.64
C ILE A 34 7.38 7.40 -5.07
N PHE A 35 6.43 7.69 -5.95
CA PHE A 35 6.66 7.97 -7.36
C PHE A 35 5.76 9.14 -7.78
N GLU A 36 6.35 10.16 -8.40
CA GLU A 36 5.64 11.37 -8.83
C GLU A 36 4.77 12.00 -7.72
N GLY A 37 5.30 12.02 -6.50
CA GLY A 37 4.64 12.66 -5.36
C GLY A 37 3.47 11.88 -4.77
N LYS A 38 3.34 10.57 -5.08
CA LYS A 38 2.26 9.72 -4.56
C LYS A 38 2.84 8.46 -3.94
N LEU A 39 2.14 7.91 -2.96
CA LEU A 39 2.52 6.67 -2.29
C LEU A 39 1.86 5.48 -2.99
N TYR A 40 2.70 4.58 -3.49
CA TYR A 40 2.29 3.40 -4.26
C TYR A 40 2.49 2.12 -3.48
N ILE A 41 1.60 1.16 -3.74
CA ILE A 41 1.73 -0.25 -3.33
C ILE A 41 1.49 -1.14 -4.55
N GLN A 42 1.94 -2.40 -4.47
CA GLN A 42 1.87 -3.34 -5.59
C GLN A 42 1.11 -4.60 -5.25
N THR A 43 0.37 -5.11 -6.21
CA THR A 43 -0.22 -6.45 -6.18
C THR A 43 -0.15 -7.09 -7.58
N GLY A 44 -0.79 -8.24 -7.77
CA GLY A 44 -0.95 -8.88 -9.07
C GLY A 44 -2.43 -8.94 -9.45
N LYS A 45 -2.73 -8.71 -10.73
CA LYS A 45 -4.11 -8.68 -11.23
C LYS A 45 -4.88 -9.99 -11.01
N VAL A 46 -4.18 -11.12 -10.93
CA VAL A 46 -4.79 -12.44 -10.71
C VAL A 46 -5.24 -12.66 -9.27
N LYS A 47 -4.81 -11.82 -8.33
CA LYS A 47 -5.12 -12.01 -6.90
C LYS A 47 -6.52 -11.51 -6.57
N PRO A 48 -7.22 -12.13 -5.59
CA PRO A 48 -8.51 -11.65 -5.09
C PRO A 48 -8.47 -10.20 -4.63
N THR A 49 -7.34 -9.75 -4.05
CA THR A 49 -7.14 -8.37 -3.61
C THR A 49 -7.41 -7.36 -4.73
N SER A 50 -6.91 -7.63 -5.94
CA SER A 50 -7.11 -6.74 -7.09
C SER A 50 -8.59 -6.58 -7.41
N LYS A 51 -9.35 -7.67 -7.38
CA LYS A 51 -10.81 -7.65 -7.63
C LYS A 51 -11.56 -6.90 -6.55
N GLN A 52 -11.15 -7.06 -5.29
CA GLN A 52 -11.76 -6.39 -4.17
C GLN A 52 -11.56 -4.88 -4.24
N ILE A 53 -10.34 -4.43 -4.59
CA ILE A 53 -10.03 -3.01 -4.74
C ILE A 53 -10.81 -2.42 -5.92
N ALA A 54 -10.96 -3.16 -7.02
CA ALA A 54 -11.75 -2.70 -8.17
C ALA A 54 -13.22 -2.48 -7.81
N ALA A 55 -13.79 -3.35 -6.98
CA ALA A 55 -15.18 -3.23 -6.54
C ALA A 55 -15.37 -2.16 -5.46
N ASN A 56 -14.39 -2.00 -4.57
CA ASN A 56 -14.42 -0.98 -3.51
C ASN A 56 -12.99 -0.49 -3.25
N PRO A 57 -12.66 0.74 -3.68
CA PRO A 57 -11.29 1.26 -3.56
C PRO A 57 -10.90 1.70 -2.15
N LYS A 58 -11.83 1.75 -1.21
CA LYS A 58 -11.53 2.14 0.17
C LYS A 58 -10.79 1.02 0.87
N VAL A 59 -9.63 1.36 1.45
CA VAL A 59 -8.74 0.40 2.11
C VAL A 59 -8.20 0.99 3.39
N GLU A 60 -7.62 0.12 4.22
CA GLU A 60 -6.84 0.55 5.37
C GLU A 60 -5.61 -0.34 5.53
N ILE A 61 -4.49 0.28 5.84
CA ILE A 61 -3.24 -0.38 6.19
C ILE A 61 -3.03 -0.28 7.69
N CYS A 62 -2.49 -1.34 8.28
CA CYS A 62 -1.96 -1.32 9.65
C CYS A 62 -0.55 -1.89 9.67
N ALA A 63 0.38 -1.16 10.32
CA ALA A 63 1.74 -1.60 10.56
C ALA A 63 2.13 -1.30 12.00
N PHE A 64 2.92 -2.18 12.61
CA PHE A 64 3.36 -2.04 14.00
C PHE A 64 4.88 -2.12 14.07
N LYS A 65 5.49 -1.21 14.84
CA LYS A 65 6.93 -1.17 15.05
C LYS A 65 7.25 -0.44 16.36
N ASP A 66 8.02 -1.10 17.22
CA ASP A 66 8.57 -0.49 18.44
C ASP A 66 7.50 0.23 19.31
N GLY A 67 6.36 -0.40 19.52
CA GLY A 67 5.29 0.12 20.37
C GLY A 67 4.44 1.21 19.73
N THR A 68 4.70 1.55 18.49
CA THR A 68 3.90 2.49 17.69
C THR A 68 3.22 1.75 16.56
N TRP A 69 1.99 2.10 16.25
CA TRP A 69 1.33 1.55 15.07
C TRP A 69 0.83 2.67 14.17
N LEU A 70 0.92 2.38 12.87
CA LEU A 70 0.39 3.23 11.82
C LEU A 70 -0.91 2.63 11.32
N ARG A 71 -1.94 3.46 11.19
CA ARG A 71 -3.13 3.16 10.42
C ARG A 71 -3.21 4.17 9.29
N LEU A 72 -3.28 3.68 8.06
CA LEU A 72 -3.37 4.51 6.86
C LEU A 72 -4.63 4.12 6.10
N CYS A 73 -5.61 4.99 6.06
CA CYS A 73 -6.83 4.76 5.29
C CYS A 73 -6.90 5.73 4.12
N GLY A 74 -7.56 5.29 3.05
CA GLY A 74 -7.72 6.09 1.85
C GLY A 74 -8.33 5.27 0.73
N LYS A 75 -8.31 5.84 -0.47
CA LYS A 75 -8.75 5.15 -1.69
C LYS A 75 -7.53 4.78 -2.51
N LEU A 76 -7.54 3.58 -3.07
CA LEU A 76 -6.52 3.14 -4.02
C LEU A 76 -6.97 3.40 -5.45
N VAL A 77 -6.08 4.02 -6.23
CA VAL A 77 -6.29 4.30 -7.65
C VAL A 77 -5.23 3.54 -8.43
N GLU A 78 -5.65 2.74 -9.40
CA GLU A 78 -4.71 2.04 -10.28
C GLU A 78 -4.00 3.03 -11.18
N ASP A 79 -2.68 2.88 -11.31
CA ASP A 79 -1.87 3.58 -12.29
C ASP A 79 -1.40 2.54 -13.33
N ASP A 80 -2.05 2.52 -14.47
CA ASP A 80 -1.79 1.52 -15.51
C ASP A 80 -0.66 1.93 -16.47
N ARG A 81 0.18 2.88 -16.07
CA ARG A 81 1.35 3.26 -16.87
C ARG A 81 2.51 2.34 -16.60
N VAL A 82 3.24 1.97 -17.67
CA VAL A 82 4.43 1.13 -17.54
C VAL A 82 5.51 1.79 -16.67
N GLU A 83 5.62 3.12 -16.72
CA GLU A 83 6.60 3.88 -15.92
C GLU A 83 6.36 3.68 -14.41
N ALA A 84 5.09 3.65 -13.98
CA ALA A 84 4.75 3.45 -12.57
C ALA A 84 5.09 2.03 -12.12
N ARG A 85 4.75 1.02 -12.93
CA ARG A 85 5.11 -0.38 -12.64
C ARG A 85 6.61 -0.57 -12.59
N LYS A 86 7.33 -0.02 -13.56
CA LYS A 86 8.78 -0.10 -13.63
C LYS A 86 9.43 0.56 -12.41
N SER A 87 8.96 1.73 -12.00
CA SER A 87 9.48 2.44 -10.83
C SER A 87 9.38 1.58 -9.55
N MET A 88 8.26 0.89 -9.36
CA MET A 88 8.09 -0.01 -8.21
C MET A 88 9.06 -1.18 -8.27
N LEU A 89 9.20 -1.82 -9.42
CA LEU A 89 10.10 -2.96 -9.57
C LEU A 89 11.57 -2.56 -9.47
N ASP A 90 11.94 -1.36 -9.89
CA ASP A 90 13.30 -0.85 -9.71
C ASP A 90 13.59 -0.60 -8.21
N ALA A 91 12.57 -0.21 -7.42
CA ALA A 91 12.71 -0.04 -5.98
C ALA A 91 12.78 -1.38 -5.22
N TYR A 92 12.23 -2.44 -5.80
CA TYR A 92 12.23 -3.79 -5.23
C TYR A 92 12.70 -4.80 -6.29
N PRO A 93 14.02 -4.79 -6.64
CA PRO A 93 14.53 -5.60 -7.76
C PRO A 93 14.25 -7.11 -7.62
N GLU A 94 14.17 -7.61 -6.39
CA GLU A 94 13.88 -9.03 -6.11
C GLU A 94 12.50 -9.46 -6.60
N LEU A 95 11.56 -8.52 -6.77
CA LEU A 95 10.24 -8.83 -7.32
C LEU A 95 10.31 -9.22 -8.79
N ARG A 96 11.40 -8.90 -9.49
CA ARG A 96 11.56 -9.27 -10.91
C ARG A 96 11.71 -10.78 -11.12
N ASN A 97 11.88 -11.55 -10.04
CA ASN A 97 11.80 -13.01 -10.11
C ASN A 97 10.38 -13.51 -10.37
N MET A 98 9.36 -12.70 -10.05
CA MET A 98 7.94 -13.08 -10.18
C MET A 98 7.13 -12.12 -11.03
N TYR A 99 7.59 -10.89 -11.22
CA TYR A 99 6.86 -9.82 -11.90
C TYR A 99 7.74 -9.12 -12.91
N ASP A 100 7.09 -8.56 -13.93
CA ASP A 100 7.71 -7.68 -14.91
C ASP A 100 6.71 -6.58 -15.28
N GLU A 101 7.21 -5.38 -15.62
CA GLU A 101 6.35 -4.24 -15.96
C GLU A 101 5.47 -4.48 -17.20
N ASN A 102 5.80 -5.49 -18.01
CA ASN A 102 5.07 -5.85 -19.21
C ASN A 102 4.42 -7.24 -19.13
N ASP A 103 4.28 -7.83 -17.94
CA ASP A 103 3.77 -9.19 -17.78
C ASP A 103 2.22 -9.28 -17.82
N GLY A 104 1.53 -8.14 -17.88
CA GLY A 104 0.06 -8.12 -17.87
C GLY A 104 -0.55 -8.47 -16.51
N ASN A 105 0.26 -8.67 -15.47
CA ASN A 105 -0.16 -9.05 -14.12
C ASN A 105 0.25 -8.03 -13.06
N THR A 106 1.44 -7.46 -13.17
CA THR A 106 1.93 -6.45 -12.22
C THR A 106 0.99 -5.27 -12.18
N GLN A 107 0.54 -4.91 -10.98
CA GLN A 107 -0.43 -3.85 -10.78
C GLN A 107 0.01 -2.96 -9.63
N VAL A 108 0.04 -1.66 -9.86
CA VAL A 108 0.38 -0.67 -8.83
C VAL A 108 -0.78 0.29 -8.63
N PHE A 109 -0.97 0.67 -7.37
CA PHE A 109 -2.00 1.62 -6.95
C PHE A 109 -1.35 2.73 -6.15
N TYR A 110 -1.88 3.94 -6.24
CA TYR A 110 -1.50 5.02 -5.33
C TYR A 110 -2.66 5.39 -4.43
N PHE A 111 -2.32 5.90 -3.25
CA PHE A 111 -3.30 6.40 -2.28
C PHE A 111 -3.81 7.78 -2.67
N LYS A 112 -5.13 7.95 -2.60
CA LYS A 112 -5.82 9.21 -2.77
C LYS A 112 -6.68 9.50 -1.54
N ASN A 113 -6.69 10.76 -1.09
CA ASN A 113 -7.43 11.18 0.10
C ASN A 113 -7.04 10.34 1.32
N ALA A 114 -5.75 10.24 1.59
CA ALA A 114 -5.20 9.39 2.62
C ALA A 114 -5.10 10.12 3.96
N THR A 115 -5.40 9.38 5.03
CA THR A 115 -5.18 9.81 6.42
C THR A 115 -4.33 8.76 7.12
N ALA A 116 -3.15 9.18 7.57
CA ALA A 116 -2.23 8.35 8.34
C ALA A 116 -2.31 8.77 9.80
N THR A 117 -2.53 7.81 10.70
CA THR A 117 -2.56 8.03 12.14
C THR A 117 -1.49 7.17 12.79
N PHE A 118 -0.53 7.82 13.45
CA PHE A 118 0.51 7.16 14.25
C PHE A 118 0.07 7.18 15.71
N SER A 119 -0.04 6.01 16.32
CA SER A 119 -0.57 5.84 17.68
C SER A 119 0.38 5.02 18.53
N SER A 120 0.33 5.26 19.84
CA SER A 120 1.00 4.46 20.86
C SER A 120 0.13 4.47 22.13
N PHE A 121 0.50 3.66 23.12
CA PHE A 121 -0.23 3.66 24.39
C PHE A 121 0.10 4.85 25.28
N THR A 122 1.13 5.64 24.96
CA THR A 122 1.69 6.66 25.86
C THR A 122 1.67 8.07 25.32
N SER A 123 1.38 8.27 24.03
CA SER A 123 1.42 9.61 23.41
C SER A 123 0.14 9.92 22.66
N THR A 124 -0.09 11.22 22.44
CA THR A 124 -1.17 11.70 21.59
C THR A 124 -0.95 11.26 20.16
N PRO A 125 -1.97 10.77 19.47
CA PRO A 125 -1.84 10.36 18.06
C PRO A 125 -1.38 11.53 17.16
N GLU A 126 -0.51 11.21 16.22
CA GLU A 126 -0.10 12.14 15.17
C GLU A 126 -0.86 11.80 13.89
N ILE A 127 -1.44 12.81 13.24
CA ILE A 127 -2.26 12.63 12.02
C ILE A 127 -1.60 13.37 10.87
N ILE A 128 -1.39 12.67 9.76
CA ILE A 128 -0.86 13.22 8.50
C ILE A 128 -1.86 12.88 7.39
N THR A 129 -2.22 13.89 6.58
CA THR A 129 -3.11 13.69 5.43
C THR A 129 -2.37 13.98 4.13
N PHE A 130 -2.70 13.25 3.09
CA PHE A 130 -2.14 13.48 1.76
C PHE A 130 -2.99 12.90 0.63
#